data_70dd91a2f72e3a41f40eee30502f0df4
#
_entry.id   70dd91a2f72e3a41f40eee30502f0df4
#
_cell.length_a   1.000
_cell.length_b   1.000
_cell.length_c   1.000
_cell.angle_alpha   90.00
_cell.angle_beta   90.00
_cell.angle_gamma   90.00
#
_symmetry.space_group_name_H-M   'P 1'
#
loop_
_entity.id
_entity.type
_entity.pdbx_description
1 polymer ?
#
loop_
_entity_poly.entity_id
_entity_poly.type
_entity_poly.pdbx_seq_one_letter_code
_entity_poly.pdbx_strand_id
1 'polypeptide(L)'
;MAPTTPSRLGAAVRTAARSPLWRTVLVVVLLVAGFGGWWLSAGRSPGYPRGEVRFATGVQRGVYDRYGQLLQGHVSRAMPGVRLALDNSEGSIDNLSRVISGRDTFAIATADAVADYHGPDKAKLRAIARLYDDYLQLVVPAASPVRRTADLKGLKVGVGLPQSGVNLVTKRLLAAAGLDPDHDIVPVPKGIGEAADDLRAGRLDAFFWSGGLPTSALTDLSDHVRIRIVPLSDLSEALHKAEGGGTDAYRAATMPKGTYPNAEPKDAVATVAVPNLLVTRDDADPGLVEGMTRAVIDSRDQIGAQVHAAQLVDLRTAVYTDPLPLHTGAARYYRSVKP
;
A
#
# COMPACT_ATOMS: atom_id res chain seq x y z
N MET A 1 78.37 -34.59 -31.03
CA MET A 1 77.07 -34.82 -30.34
C MET A 1 77.29 -34.55 -28.84
N ALA A 2 76.82 -33.41 -28.36
CA ALA A 2 76.89 -33.02 -26.95
C ALA A 2 75.55 -33.24 -26.28
N PRO A 3 75.47 -33.76 -25.09
CA PRO A 3 74.18 -33.96 -24.36
C PRO A 3 73.72 -32.65 -23.72
N THR A 4 72.49 -32.28 -24.02
CA THR A 4 71.83 -31.14 -23.42
C THR A 4 71.42 -31.43 -21.98
N THR A 5 71.96 -30.70 -21.00
CA THR A 5 71.58 -30.72 -19.60
C THR A 5 70.21 -30.07 -19.36
N PRO A 6 69.25 -30.67 -18.66
CA PRO A 6 67.98 -30.05 -18.33
C PRO A 6 68.18 -28.91 -17.31
N SER A 7 67.51 -27.77 -17.54
CA SER A 7 67.62 -26.58 -16.72
C SER A 7 67.17 -26.84 -15.26
N ARG A 8 67.98 -26.40 -14.29
CA ARG A 8 67.77 -26.53 -12.85
C ARG A 8 66.50 -25.86 -12.30
N LEU A 9 65.86 -24.98 -13.06
CA LEU A 9 64.62 -24.31 -12.69
C LEU A 9 63.38 -25.21 -12.69
N GLY A 10 63.32 -26.19 -13.61
CA GLY A 10 62.15 -27.09 -13.70
C GLY A 10 62.07 -28.12 -12.57
N ALA A 11 63.21 -28.41 -11.90
CA ALA A 11 63.29 -29.38 -10.79
C ALA A 11 62.84 -28.73 -9.45
N ALA A 12 63.14 -27.46 -9.21
CA ALA A 12 62.80 -26.75 -7.99
C ALA A 12 61.27 -26.53 -7.84
N VAL A 13 60.54 -26.27 -8.95
CA VAL A 13 59.09 -26.09 -8.92
C VAL A 13 58.33 -27.41 -8.66
N ARG A 14 58.86 -28.56 -9.13
CA ARG A 14 58.23 -29.87 -8.93
C ARG A 14 58.41 -30.44 -7.52
N THR A 15 59.50 -30.08 -6.81
CA THR A 15 59.73 -30.49 -5.42
C THR A 15 58.96 -29.63 -4.42
N ALA A 16 58.73 -28.34 -4.70
CA ALA A 16 57.92 -27.45 -3.84
C ALA A 16 56.47 -27.90 -3.78
N ALA A 17 55.91 -28.41 -4.88
CA ALA A 17 54.50 -28.88 -4.95
C ALA A 17 54.21 -30.15 -4.14
N ARG A 18 55.21 -30.86 -3.65
CA ARG A 18 55.05 -32.10 -2.84
C ARG A 18 55.25 -31.90 -1.35
N SER A 19 55.69 -30.75 -0.88
CA SER A 19 55.86 -30.46 0.55
C SER A 19 54.53 -30.18 1.24
N PRO A 20 54.32 -30.69 2.49
CA PRO A 20 53.09 -30.39 3.25
C PRO A 20 52.93 -28.89 3.49
N LEU A 21 53.99 -28.12 3.58
CA LEU A 21 53.99 -26.66 3.70
C LEU A 21 53.35 -25.95 2.51
N TRP A 22 53.58 -26.39 1.28
CA TRP A 22 52.96 -25.81 0.10
C TRP A 22 51.44 -26.00 0.09
N ARG A 23 50.96 -27.17 0.52
CA ARG A 23 49.52 -27.45 0.65
C ARG A 23 48.86 -26.53 1.71
N THR A 24 49.55 -26.33 2.83
CA THR A 24 49.04 -25.42 3.87
C THR A 24 49.00 -23.98 3.39
N VAL A 25 50.04 -23.52 2.69
CA VAL A 25 50.06 -22.15 2.09
C VAL A 25 48.95 -21.97 1.07
N LEU A 26 48.72 -22.96 0.20
CA LEU A 26 47.64 -22.91 -0.80
C LEU A 26 46.26 -22.84 -0.15
N VAL A 27 45.99 -23.63 0.90
CA VAL A 27 44.76 -23.60 1.66
C VAL A 27 44.54 -22.26 2.34
N VAL A 28 45.56 -21.69 2.96
CA VAL A 28 45.50 -20.37 3.60
C VAL A 28 45.21 -19.26 2.57
N VAL A 29 45.85 -19.30 1.40
CA VAL A 29 45.61 -18.34 0.32
C VAL A 29 44.15 -18.45 -0.20
N LEU A 30 43.64 -19.67 -0.37
CA LEU A 30 42.26 -19.90 -0.79
C LEU A 30 41.24 -19.43 0.26
N LEU A 31 41.53 -19.64 1.55
CA LEU A 31 40.69 -19.17 2.64
C LEU A 31 40.69 -17.64 2.74
N VAL A 32 41.87 -17.00 2.60
CA VAL A 32 41.97 -15.53 2.59
C VAL A 32 41.29 -14.93 1.35
N ALA A 33 41.48 -15.55 0.18
CA ALA A 33 40.79 -15.12 -1.04
C ALA A 33 39.26 -15.33 -0.96
N GLY A 34 38.81 -16.46 -0.41
CA GLY A 34 37.42 -16.78 -0.15
C GLY A 34 36.79 -15.83 0.87
N PHE A 35 37.47 -15.57 1.99
CA PHE A 35 37.02 -14.65 3.01
C PHE A 35 37.06 -13.20 2.54
N GLY A 36 38.08 -12.78 1.81
CA GLY A 36 38.19 -11.47 1.20
C GLY A 36 37.12 -11.26 0.14
N GLY A 37 36.87 -12.24 -0.70
CA GLY A 37 35.77 -12.23 -1.69
C GLY A 37 34.39 -12.17 -1.04
N TRP A 38 34.19 -12.94 0.03
CA TRP A 38 32.96 -12.91 0.82
C TRP A 38 32.77 -11.55 1.53
N TRP A 39 33.85 -11.02 2.14
CA TRP A 39 33.81 -9.70 2.81
C TRP A 39 33.54 -8.55 1.84
N LEU A 40 34.13 -8.57 0.64
CA LEU A 40 33.87 -7.59 -0.44
C LEU A 40 32.47 -7.74 -1.03
N SER A 41 31.87 -8.92 -1.02
CA SER A 41 30.50 -9.13 -1.48
C SER A 41 29.47 -8.86 -0.37
N ALA A 42 29.77 -9.18 0.87
CA ALA A 42 28.90 -8.91 2.03
C ALA A 42 28.78 -7.42 2.36
N GLY A 43 29.80 -6.62 2.01
CA GLY A 43 29.77 -5.16 2.19
C GLY A 43 29.10 -4.37 1.07
N ARG A 44 28.64 -5.01 0.00
CA ARG A 44 27.86 -4.36 -1.05
C ARG A 44 26.39 -4.32 -0.62
N SER A 45 26.02 -3.35 0.20
CA SER A 45 24.63 -2.91 0.29
C SER A 45 24.12 -2.67 -1.14
N PRO A 46 22.91 -3.13 -1.50
CA PRO A 46 22.30 -2.77 -2.78
C PRO A 46 22.45 -1.27 -2.96
N GLY A 47 23.08 -0.84 -4.04
CA GLY A 47 23.26 0.58 -4.32
C GLY A 47 21.89 1.17 -4.68
N TYR A 48 21.15 1.60 -3.67
CA TYR A 48 19.90 2.33 -3.87
C TYR A 48 20.20 3.69 -4.50
N PRO A 49 19.36 4.19 -5.42
CA PRO A 49 19.47 5.54 -5.90
C PRO A 49 19.39 6.51 -4.72
N ARG A 50 20.16 7.61 -4.81
CA ARG A 50 20.16 8.64 -3.77
C ARG A 50 19.27 9.79 -4.23
N GLY A 51 18.63 10.47 -3.28
CA GLY A 51 17.83 11.65 -3.55
C GLY A 51 16.43 11.59 -3.01
N GLU A 52 15.62 12.51 -3.48
CA GLU A 52 14.21 12.60 -3.10
C GLU A 52 13.37 11.64 -3.94
N VAL A 53 12.50 10.93 -3.28
CA VAL A 53 11.49 10.02 -3.85
C VAL A 53 10.13 10.47 -3.36
N ARG A 54 9.22 10.78 -4.27
CA ARG A 54 7.90 11.32 -3.95
C ARG A 54 6.87 10.20 -3.80
N PHE A 55 5.98 10.38 -2.82
CA PHE A 55 4.97 9.40 -2.45
C PHE A 55 3.62 10.10 -2.25
N ALA A 56 2.66 9.82 -3.12
CA ALA A 56 1.31 10.36 -3.01
C ALA A 56 0.49 9.60 -1.96
N THR A 57 -0.01 10.32 -0.96
CA THR A 57 -0.63 9.75 0.25
C THR A 57 -2.14 9.94 0.35
N GLY A 58 -2.76 10.79 -0.43
CA GLY A 58 -4.19 11.13 -0.29
C GLY A 58 -4.43 12.31 0.67
N VAL A 59 -5.66 12.42 1.16
CA VAL A 59 -6.07 13.54 2.01
C VAL A 59 -5.44 13.48 3.40
N GLN A 60 -5.20 14.64 3.98
CA GLN A 60 -4.76 14.77 5.36
C GLN A 60 -5.75 14.12 6.34
N ARG A 61 -5.24 13.58 7.44
CA ARG A 61 -6.01 12.81 8.45
C ARG A 61 -6.62 11.50 7.89
N GLY A 62 -6.36 11.17 6.63
CA GLY A 62 -6.70 9.87 6.03
C GLY A 62 -5.69 8.79 6.41
N VAL A 63 -6.05 7.52 6.14
CA VAL A 63 -5.21 6.37 6.48
C VAL A 63 -3.93 6.34 5.63
N TYR A 64 -3.98 6.70 4.35
CA TYR A 64 -2.81 6.76 3.47
C TYR A 64 -1.77 7.78 3.97
N ASP A 65 -2.24 8.96 4.41
CA ASP A 65 -1.37 10.00 4.98
C ASP A 65 -0.64 9.50 6.23
N ARG A 66 -1.38 8.88 7.16
CA ARG A 66 -0.79 8.30 8.36
C ARG A 66 0.17 7.16 8.05
N TYR A 67 -0.18 6.29 7.12
CA TYR A 67 0.68 5.19 6.66
C TYR A 67 1.99 5.72 6.07
N GLY A 68 1.92 6.72 5.18
CA GLY A 68 3.08 7.37 4.57
C GLY A 68 4.02 7.98 5.61
N GLN A 69 3.48 8.72 6.61
CA GLN A 69 4.25 9.32 7.71
C GLN A 69 5.03 8.25 8.49
N LEU A 70 4.40 7.13 8.81
CA LEU A 70 5.04 6.04 9.53
C LEU A 70 6.09 5.31 8.67
N LEU A 71 5.78 5.05 7.39
CA LEU A 71 6.68 4.40 6.44
C LEU A 71 7.94 5.22 6.19
N GLN A 72 7.86 6.55 6.19
CA GLN A 72 8.97 7.47 5.94
C GLN A 72 10.18 7.16 6.83
N GLY A 73 9.96 6.92 8.13
CA GLY A 73 11.02 6.58 9.07
C GLY A 73 11.66 5.20 8.78
N HIS A 74 10.90 4.26 8.24
CA HIS A 74 11.41 2.93 7.85
C HIS A 74 12.24 2.99 6.56
N VAL A 75 11.77 3.75 5.58
CA VAL A 75 12.50 3.99 4.32
C VAL A 75 13.86 4.62 4.59
N SER A 76 13.92 5.65 5.46
CA SER A 76 15.18 6.31 5.80
C SER A 76 16.20 5.38 6.46
N ARG A 77 15.75 4.39 7.24
CA ARG A 77 16.63 3.37 7.83
C ARG A 77 17.06 2.30 6.83
N ALA A 78 16.13 1.82 6.01
CA ALA A 78 16.39 0.78 5.02
C ALA A 78 17.23 1.29 3.84
N MET A 79 17.06 2.55 3.48
CA MET A 79 17.72 3.21 2.34
C MET A 79 18.26 4.59 2.74
N PRO A 80 19.40 4.68 3.46
CA PRO A 80 19.89 5.94 4.03
C PRO A 80 20.15 7.07 3.03
N GLY A 81 20.27 6.73 1.72
CA GLY A 81 20.43 7.72 0.65
C GLY A 81 19.13 8.26 0.06
N VAL A 82 17.99 7.70 0.47
CA VAL A 82 16.65 8.02 -0.05
C VAL A 82 15.88 8.88 0.95
N ARG A 83 15.39 10.03 0.52
CA ARG A 83 14.45 10.85 1.28
C ARG A 83 13.04 10.68 0.69
N LEU A 84 12.15 10.04 1.44
CA LEU A 84 10.75 9.90 1.03
C LEU A 84 10.02 11.22 1.33
N ALA A 85 9.60 11.93 0.27
CA ALA A 85 8.77 13.12 0.37
C ALA A 85 7.30 12.74 0.21
N LEU A 86 6.45 13.18 1.13
CA LEU A 86 5.01 12.87 1.12
C LEU A 86 4.25 14.00 0.45
N ASP A 87 3.42 13.66 -0.53
CA ASP A 87 2.54 14.59 -1.24
C ASP A 87 1.09 14.25 -0.96
N ASN A 88 0.36 15.19 -0.39
CA ASN A 88 -1.08 15.04 -0.25
C ASN A 88 -1.77 15.11 -1.62
N SER A 89 -2.84 14.36 -1.76
CA SER A 89 -3.65 14.22 -2.97
C SER A 89 -5.12 14.11 -2.62
N GLU A 90 -5.98 14.02 -3.63
CA GLU A 90 -7.40 13.74 -3.41
C GLU A 90 -7.68 12.26 -3.07
N GLY A 91 -6.78 11.34 -3.43
CA GLY A 91 -6.90 9.90 -3.18
C GLY A 91 -6.58 9.04 -4.40
N SER A 92 -7.15 7.85 -4.49
CA SER A 92 -6.71 6.77 -5.39
C SER A 92 -6.60 7.18 -6.87
N ILE A 93 -7.57 7.89 -7.43
CA ILE A 93 -7.59 8.28 -8.85
C ILE A 93 -6.53 9.34 -9.13
N ASP A 94 -6.42 10.37 -8.28
CA ASP A 94 -5.36 11.38 -8.36
C ASP A 94 -3.97 10.73 -8.18
N ASN A 95 -3.84 9.79 -7.27
CA ASN A 95 -2.61 9.02 -7.02
C ASN A 95 -2.14 8.26 -8.25
N LEU A 96 -3.04 7.57 -8.95
CA LEU A 96 -2.72 6.89 -10.20
C LEU A 96 -2.24 7.86 -11.27
N SER A 97 -2.91 8.99 -11.44
CA SER A 97 -2.54 10.05 -12.38
C SER A 97 -1.15 10.62 -12.08
N ARG A 98 -0.83 10.83 -10.80
CA ARG A 98 0.48 11.34 -10.34
C ARG A 98 1.61 10.33 -10.62
N VAL A 99 1.37 9.06 -10.37
CA VAL A 99 2.35 7.99 -10.67
C VAL A 99 2.55 7.89 -12.19
N ILE A 100 1.49 7.85 -12.97
CA ILE A 100 1.57 7.75 -14.44
C ILE A 100 2.32 8.93 -15.06
N SER A 101 2.05 10.15 -14.60
CA SER A 101 2.73 11.36 -15.08
C SER A 101 4.20 11.45 -14.60
N GLY A 102 4.63 10.59 -13.68
CA GLY A 102 5.96 10.66 -13.06
C GLY A 102 6.11 11.79 -12.03
N ARG A 103 5.02 12.44 -11.63
CA ARG A 103 5.01 13.44 -10.56
C ARG A 103 5.38 12.81 -9.22
N ASP A 104 4.81 11.64 -8.94
CA ASP A 104 5.13 10.81 -7.78
C ASP A 104 5.69 9.46 -8.24
N THR A 105 6.66 8.93 -7.49
CA THR A 105 7.27 7.63 -7.78
C THR A 105 6.41 6.50 -7.26
N PHE A 106 5.78 6.70 -6.11
CA PHE A 106 4.95 5.73 -5.42
C PHE A 106 3.63 6.34 -5.00
N ALA A 107 2.61 5.52 -4.89
CA ALA A 107 1.31 5.92 -4.34
C ALA A 107 0.56 4.72 -3.76
N ILE A 108 -0.46 4.99 -2.94
CA ILE A 108 -1.46 3.99 -2.54
C ILE A 108 -2.73 4.23 -3.35
N ALA A 109 -3.30 3.16 -3.90
CA ALA A 109 -4.58 3.21 -4.59
C ALA A 109 -5.39 1.94 -4.32
N THR A 110 -6.72 2.07 -4.27
CA THR A 110 -7.63 0.93 -4.16
C THR A 110 -7.66 0.12 -5.46
N ALA A 111 -7.82 -1.18 -5.36
CA ALA A 111 -7.80 -2.09 -6.51
C ALA A 111 -8.94 -1.79 -7.51
N ASP A 112 -10.10 -1.35 -7.05
CA ASP A 112 -11.22 -0.93 -7.90
C ASP A 112 -10.89 0.33 -8.70
N ALA A 113 -10.21 1.33 -8.09
CA ALA A 113 -9.76 2.53 -8.79
C ALA A 113 -8.68 2.18 -9.84
N VAL A 114 -7.78 1.24 -9.55
CA VAL A 114 -6.79 0.75 -10.52
C VAL A 114 -7.47 0.06 -11.70
N ALA A 115 -8.45 -0.80 -11.45
CA ALA A 115 -9.17 -1.51 -12.50
C ALA A 115 -9.99 -0.54 -13.36
N ASP A 116 -10.63 0.45 -12.74
CA ASP A 116 -11.45 1.47 -13.38
C ASP A 116 -10.63 2.59 -14.06
N TYR A 117 -9.32 2.63 -13.86
CA TYR A 117 -8.49 3.64 -14.50
C TYR A 117 -8.40 3.41 -16.01
N HIS A 118 -8.91 4.35 -16.81
CA HIS A 118 -8.91 4.31 -18.28
C HIS A 118 -7.99 5.35 -18.93
N GLY A 119 -7.14 6.01 -18.13
CA GLY A 119 -6.19 6.99 -18.62
C GLY A 119 -5.09 6.38 -19.50
N PRO A 120 -4.33 7.23 -20.22
CA PRO A 120 -3.19 6.79 -21.01
C PRO A 120 -2.17 6.07 -20.12
N ASP A 121 -1.37 5.19 -20.71
CA ASP A 121 -0.25 4.52 -20.04
C ASP A 121 -0.64 3.61 -18.85
N LYS A 122 -1.91 3.21 -18.71
CA LYS A 122 -2.35 2.23 -17.71
C LYS A 122 -1.44 0.98 -17.68
N ALA A 123 -1.00 0.55 -18.86
CA ALA A 123 -0.11 -0.61 -19.02
C ALA A 123 1.25 -0.46 -18.33
N LYS A 124 1.66 0.77 -18.00
CA LYS A 124 2.90 1.06 -17.25
C LYS A 124 2.75 0.90 -15.74
N LEU A 125 1.52 0.82 -15.22
CA LEU A 125 1.31 0.63 -13.78
C LEU A 125 1.80 -0.75 -13.33
N ARG A 126 2.45 -0.77 -12.17
CA ARG A 126 2.90 -1.99 -11.48
C ARG A 126 2.58 -1.88 -10.01
N ALA A 127 2.30 -3.01 -9.40
CA ALA A 127 2.15 -3.08 -7.96
C ALA A 127 3.48 -3.48 -7.29
N ILE A 128 3.65 -3.01 -6.07
CA ILE A 128 4.75 -3.38 -5.18
C ILE A 128 4.26 -4.38 -4.14
N ALA A 129 3.11 -4.10 -3.55
CA ALA A 129 2.47 -4.92 -2.54
C ALA A 129 0.96 -4.64 -2.49
N ARG A 130 0.17 -5.66 -2.15
CA ARG A 130 -1.11 -5.46 -1.50
C ARG A 130 -0.84 -5.09 -0.05
N LEU A 131 -1.41 -3.97 0.41
CA LEU A 131 -1.21 -3.46 1.75
C LEU A 131 -2.27 -4.01 2.71
N TYR A 132 -3.40 -3.38 2.75
CA TYR A 132 -4.52 -3.69 3.63
C TYR A 132 -5.84 -3.43 2.90
N ASP A 133 -6.93 -3.82 3.54
CA ASP A 133 -8.27 -3.54 3.01
C ASP A 133 -8.83 -2.27 3.64
N ASP A 134 -9.38 -1.39 2.79
CA ASP A 134 -10.29 -0.37 3.23
C ASP A 134 -11.67 -0.97 3.51
N TYR A 135 -12.30 -0.52 4.58
CA TYR A 135 -13.68 -0.83 4.93
C TYR A 135 -14.57 0.34 4.55
N LEU A 136 -15.65 0.05 3.84
CA LEU A 136 -16.62 1.08 3.43
C LEU A 136 -17.52 1.40 4.61
N GLN A 137 -17.71 2.67 4.87
CA GLN A 137 -18.44 3.16 6.05
C GLN A 137 -19.41 4.25 5.62
N LEU A 138 -20.69 4.08 5.94
CA LEU A 138 -21.70 5.12 5.89
C LEU A 138 -21.94 5.63 7.30
N VAL A 139 -21.60 6.89 7.53
CA VAL A 139 -21.62 7.54 8.83
C VAL A 139 -22.75 8.54 8.92
N VAL A 140 -23.56 8.45 9.96
CA VAL A 140 -24.69 9.36 10.23
C VAL A 140 -24.72 9.77 11.70
N PRO A 141 -25.35 10.88 12.10
CA PRO A 141 -25.67 11.15 13.50
C PRO A 141 -26.51 9.99 14.08
N ALA A 142 -26.29 9.61 15.35
CA ALA A 142 -27.01 8.49 15.97
C ALA A 142 -28.55 8.68 15.95
N ALA A 143 -29.00 9.94 16.06
CA ALA A 143 -30.42 10.30 15.98
C ALA A 143 -31.02 10.28 14.57
N SER A 144 -30.18 10.15 13.51
CA SER A 144 -30.65 10.10 12.13
C SER A 144 -31.62 8.94 11.90
N PRO A 145 -32.67 9.12 11.07
CA PRO A 145 -33.59 8.04 10.68
C PRO A 145 -32.95 7.05 9.70
N VAL A 146 -31.82 7.39 9.08
CA VAL A 146 -31.12 6.56 8.08
C VAL A 146 -30.68 5.22 8.69
N ARG A 147 -31.12 4.12 8.07
CA ARG A 147 -30.78 2.74 8.48
C ARG A 147 -30.13 1.95 7.35
N ARG A 148 -30.27 2.38 6.11
CA ARG A 148 -29.73 1.79 4.89
C ARG A 148 -29.42 2.89 3.87
N THR A 149 -28.61 2.58 2.86
CA THR A 149 -28.18 3.57 1.85
C THR A 149 -29.36 4.21 1.10
N ALA A 150 -30.43 3.45 0.82
CA ALA A 150 -31.61 3.98 0.12
C ALA A 150 -32.33 5.11 0.90
N ASP A 151 -32.11 5.22 2.21
CA ASP A 151 -32.74 6.26 3.05
C ASP A 151 -32.04 7.64 2.88
N LEU A 152 -30.98 7.72 2.07
CA LEU A 152 -30.22 8.97 1.84
C LEU A 152 -30.90 9.94 0.88
N LYS A 153 -32.03 9.57 0.25
CA LYS A 153 -32.71 10.41 -0.74
C LYS A 153 -33.03 11.79 -0.18
N GLY A 154 -32.60 12.82 -0.91
CA GLY A 154 -32.81 14.25 -0.58
C GLY A 154 -31.85 14.81 0.48
N LEU A 155 -30.95 13.99 1.06
CA LEU A 155 -30.04 14.39 2.11
C LEU A 155 -28.73 14.98 1.56
N LYS A 156 -28.05 15.80 2.37
CA LYS A 156 -26.70 16.31 2.11
C LYS A 156 -25.68 15.26 2.51
N VAL A 157 -25.05 14.65 1.51
CA VAL A 157 -24.15 13.51 1.71
C VAL A 157 -22.72 13.85 1.30
N GLY A 158 -21.78 13.68 2.21
CA GLY A 158 -20.35 13.72 1.92
C GLY A 158 -19.95 12.52 1.06
N VAL A 159 -19.47 12.77 -0.17
CA VAL A 159 -19.24 11.73 -1.19
C VAL A 159 -17.75 11.52 -1.53
N GLY A 160 -16.84 12.07 -0.73
CA GLY A 160 -15.41 12.08 -1.04
C GLY A 160 -15.03 13.14 -2.07
N LEU A 161 -13.75 13.38 -2.26
CA LEU A 161 -13.24 14.29 -3.28
C LEU A 161 -13.35 13.67 -4.67
N PRO A 162 -13.52 14.46 -5.75
CA PRO A 162 -13.81 13.95 -7.09
C PRO A 162 -12.82 12.92 -7.63
N GLN A 163 -11.52 13.08 -7.32
CA GLN A 163 -10.45 12.17 -7.76
C GLN A 163 -10.07 11.14 -6.69
N SER A 164 -10.99 10.83 -5.75
CA SER A 164 -10.75 9.84 -4.69
C SER A 164 -11.40 8.49 -4.99
N GLY A 165 -10.83 7.42 -4.42
CA GLY A 165 -11.48 6.11 -4.37
C GLY A 165 -12.79 6.14 -3.57
N VAL A 166 -12.90 7.04 -2.58
CA VAL A 166 -14.15 7.25 -1.82
C VAL A 166 -15.27 7.69 -2.74
N ASN A 167 -15.03 8.66 -3.63
CA ASN A 167 -16.03 9.14 -4.57
C ASN A 167 -16.47 8.04 -5.55
N LEU A 168 -15.49 7.28 -6.07
CA LEU A 168 -15.77 6.17 -6.97
C LEU A 168 -16.70 5.14 -6.31
N VAL A 169 -16.33 4.65 -5.13
CA VAL A 169 -17.13 3.62 -4.45
C VAL A 169 -18.46 4.15 -3.93
N THR A 170 -18.52 5.42 -3.52
CA THR A 170 -19.78 6.05 -3.08
C THR A 170 -20.80 6.08 -4.20
N LYS A 171 -20.41 6.47 -5.41
CA LYS A 171 -21.30 6.45 -6.58
C LYS A 171 -21.83 5.04 -6.86
N ARG A 172 -20.97 4.04 -6.76
CA ARG A 172 -21.37 2.63 -6.93
C ARG A 172 -22.31 2.15 -5.84
N LEU A 173 -22.07 2.52 -4.57
CA LEU A 173 -22.97 2.18 -3.46
C LEU A 173 -24.34 2.82 -3.61
N LEU A 174 -24.41 4.10 -4.02
CA LEU A 174 -25.66 4.79 -4.28
C LEU A 174 -26.43 4.13 -5.43
N ALA A 175 -25.75 3.87 -6.56
CA ALA A 175 -26.36 3.17 -7.69
C ALA A 175 -26.85 1.76 -7.31
N ALA A 176 -26.07 1.00 -6.55
CA ALA A 176 -26.45 -0.32 -6.03
C ALA A 176 -27.67 -0.26 -5.09
N ALA A 177 -27.87 0.86 -4.39
CA ALA A 177 -29.05 1.13 -3.56
C ALA A 177 -30.24 1.69 -4.36
N GLY A 178 -30.13 1.83 -5.69
CA GLY A 178 -31.17 2.38 -6.56
C GLY A 178 -31.29 3.90 -6.51
N LEU A 179 -30.23 4.60 -6.08
CA LEU A 179 -30.18 6.06 -6.05
C LEU A 179 -29.27 6.60 -7.15
N ASP A 180 -29.72 7.66 -7.81
CA ASP A 180 -28.88 8.46 -8.70
C ASP A 180 -27.95 9.35 -7.85
N PRO A 181 -26.61 9.19 -7.98
CA PRO A 181 -25.64 9.93 -7.17
C PRO A 181 -25.68 11.44 -7.35
N ASP A 182 -26.15 11.93 -8.50
CA ASP A 182 -26.15 13.33 -8.87
C ASP A 182 -27.52 14.01 -8.67
N HIS A 183 -28.65 13.24 -8.59
CA HIS A 183 -30.00 13.76 -8.55
C HIS A 183 -30.80 13.36 -7.31
N ASP A 184 -30.55 12.17 -6.74
CA ASP A 184 -31.34 11.69 -5.60
C ASP A 184 -30.79 12.13 -4.24
N ILE A 185 -29.57 12.67 -4.18
CA ILE A 185 -28.96 13.25 -2.99
C ILE A 185 -28.45 14.66 -3.28
N VAL A 186 -28.00 15.39 -2.26
CA VAL A 186 -27.21 16.62 -2.41
C VAL A 186 -25.75 16.25 -2.16
N PRO A 187 -24.95 15.95 -3.21
CA PRO A 187 -23.58 15.47 -3.03
C PRO A 187 -22.67 16.62 -2.61
N VAL A 188 -21.87 16.38 -1.56
CA VAL A 188 -20.90 17.34 -1.02
C VAL A 188 -19.50 16.73 -1.12
N PRO A 189 -18.63 17.23 -2.02
CA PRO A 189 -17.27 16.70 -2.17
C PRO A 189 -16.37 17.16 -1.02
N LYS A 190 -16.06 16.27 -0.10
CA LYS A 190 -15.25 16.54 1.09
C LYS A 190 -14.27 15.39 1.40
N GLY A 191 -13.06 15.76 1.84
CA GLY A 191 -12.15 14.80 2.48
C GLY A 191 -12.64 14.43 3.88
N ILE A 192 -12.11 13.33 4.44
CA ILE A 192 -12.60 12.76 5.72
C ILE A 192 -12.58 13.77 6.88
N GLY A 193 -11.52 14.59 6.97
CA GLY A 193 -11.41 15.59 8.04
C GLY A 193 -12.53 16.62 7.98
N GLU A 194 -12.77 17.20 6.79
CA GLU A 194 -13.83 18.18 6.58
C GLU A 194 -15.24 17.57 6.68
N ALA A 195 -15.43 16.35 6.18
CA ALA A 195 -16.71 15.64 6.28
C ALA A 195 -17.10 15.36 7.74
N ALA A 196 -16.13 14.95 8.56
CA ALA A 196 -16.33 14.75 10.00
C ALA A 196 -16.68 16.06 10.72
N ASP A 197 -15.96 17.15 10.39
CA ASP A 197 -16.22 18.46 10.96
C ASP A 197 -17.58 19.03 10.51
N ASP A 198 -17.97 18.78 9.26
CA ASP A 198 -19.28 19.20 8.73
C ASP A 198 -20.43 18.39 9.31
N LEU A 199 -20.28 17.07 9.53
CA LEU A 199 -21.29 16.28 10.23
C LEU A 199 -21.46 16.75 11.68
N ARG A 200 -20.36 16.99 12.38
CA ARG A 200 -20.38 17.54 13.76
C ARG A 200 -21.12 18.85 13.84
N ALA A 201 -20.95 19.71 12.85
CA ALA A 201 -21.58 21.02 12.79
C ALA A 201 -23.03 21.00 12.21
N GLY A 202 -23.56 19.84 11.85
CA GLY A 202 -24.90 19.71 11.25
C GLY A 202 -25.00 20.24 9.82
N ARG A 203 -23.89 20.42 9.12
CA ARG A 203 -23.84 20.83 7.71
C ARG A 203 -23.97 19.67 6.74
N LEU A 204 -23.69 18.44 7.18
CA LEU A 204 -23.94 17.17 6.50
C LEU A 204 -24.92 16.31 7.28
N ASP A 205 -25.77 15.59 6.57
CA ASP A 205 -26.70 14.60 7.13
C ASP A 205 -26.04 13.21 7.23
N ALA A 206 -25.11 12.91 6.32
CA ALA A 206 -24.36 11.68 6.23
C ALA A 206 -23.05 11.89 5.48
N PHE A 207 -22.11 10.95 5.60
CA PHE A 207 -21.00 10.86 4.65
C PHE A 207 -20.54 9.40 4.48
N PHE A 208 -19.98 9.13 3.30
CA PHE A 208 -19.26 7.89 3.03
C PHE A 208 -17.78 8.06 3.28
N TRP A 209 -17.17 6.96 3.72
CA TRP A 209 -15.73 6.83 3.87
C TRP A 209 -15.27 5.43 3.46
N SER A 210 -14.11 5.36 2.82
CA SER A 210 -13.36 4.15 2.56
C SER A 210 -11.98 4.29 3.20
N GLY A 211 -11.65 3.42 4.13
CA GLY A 211 -10.36 3.48 4.82
C GLY A 211 -10.13 2.34 5.78
N GLY A 212 -8.86 2.16 6.14
CA GLY A 212 -8.46 1.18 7.15
C GLY A 212 -9.04 1.49 8.54
N LEU A 213 -9.20 0.45 9.34
CA LEU A 213 -9.77 0.55 10.69
C LEU A 213 -8.69 0.56 11.77
N PRO A 214 -8.87 1.37 12.84
CA PRO A 214 -9.77 2.51 12.93
C PRO A 214 -9.24 3.69 12.10
N THR A 215 -10.12 4.54 11.59
CA THR A 215 -9.76 5.82 11.00
C THR A 215 -9.75 6.90 12.09
N SER A 216 -8.63 7.60 12.27
CA SER A 216 -8.46 8.56 13.37
C SER A 216 -9.50 9.69 13.38
N ALA A 217 -9.88 10.21 12.22
CA ALA A 217 -10.90 11.24 12.10
C ALA A 217 -12.29 10.76 12.57
N LEU A 218 -12.62 9.47 12.38
CA LEU A 218 -13.86 8.88 12.86
C LEU A 218 -13.82 8.59 14.36
N THR A 219 -12.67 8.19 14.88
CA THR A 219 -12.47 8.05 16.33
C THR A 219 -12.71 9.40 17.01
N ASP A 220 -11.99 10.45 16.54
CA ASP A 220 -12.14 11.82 17.06
C ASP A 220 -13.59 12.32 16.94
N LEU A 221 -14.27 12.08 15.81
CA LEU A 221 -15.67 12.44 15.63
C LEU A 221 -16.56 11.74 16.68
N SER A 222 -16.37 10.42 16.88
CA SER A 222 -17.19 9.62 17.79
C SER A 222 -16.99 10.02 19.26
N ASP A 223 -15.84 10.59 19.59
CA ASP A 223 -15.56 11.10 20.95
C ASP A 223 -16.33 12.40 21.28
N HIS A 224 -16.74 13.14 20.23
CA HIS A 224 -17.42 14.43 20.39
C HIS A 224 -18.89 14.40 20.02
N VAL A 225 -19.30 13.50 19.12
CA VAL A 225 -20.68 13.39 18.63
C VAL A 225 -21.11 11.93 18.58
N ARG A 226 -22.33 11.64 19.04
CA ARG A 226 -22.91 10.31 18.89
C ARG A 226 -23.20 10.03 17.43
N ILE A 227 -22.45 9.11 16.86
CA ILE A 227 -22.62 8.67 15.46
C ILE A 227 -23.08 7.23 15.36
N ARG A 228 -23.61 6.87 14.21
CA ARG A 228 -23.93 5.49 13.84
C ARG A 228 -23.22 5.15 12.53
N ILE A 229 -22.66 3.95 12.47
CA ILE A 229 -22.19 3.33 11.24
C ILE A 229 -23.31 2.46 10.69
N VAL A 230 -23.78 2.79 9.50
CA VAL A 230 -24.87 2.06 8.83
C VAL A 230 -24.30 0.84 8.10
N PRO A 231 -24.86 -0.37 8.28
CA PRO A 231 -24.42 -1.56 7.53
C PRO A 231 -24.56 -1.38 6.01
N LEU A 232 -23.64 -1.98 5.25
CA LEU A 232 -23.59 -1.92 3.77
C LEU A 232 -23.58 -3.31 3.12
N SER A 233 -23.71 -4.37 3.89
CA SER A 233 -23.63 -5.75 3.40
C SER A 233 -24.75 -6.14 2.43
N ASP A 234 -25.91 -5.49 2.53
CA ASP A 234 -27.04 -5.66 1.61
C ASP A 234 -26.72 -5.22 0.17
N LEU A 235 -25.69 -4.39 -0.01
CA LEU A 235 -25.26 -3.89 -1.32
C LEU A 235 -24.16 -4.75 -1.98
N SER A 236 -23.60 -5.73 -1.27
CA SER A 236 -22.44 -6.51 -1.74
C SER A 236 -22.71 -7.21 -3.08
N GLU A 237 -23.87 -7.86 -3.23
CA GLU A 237 -24.25 -8.56 -4.47
C GLU A 237 -24.50 -7.57 -5.63
N ALA A 238 -25.14 -6.45 -5.34
CA ALA A 238 -25.43 -5.41 -6.34
C ALA A 238 -24.13 -4.73 -6.82
N LEU A 239 -23.15 -4.53 -5.92
CA LEU A 239 -21.84 -4.00 -6.28
C LEU A 239 -21.08 -4.94 -7.22
N HIS A 240 -21.13 -6.25 -7.01
CA HIS A 240 -20.49 -7.23 -7.91
C HIS A 240 -21.12 -7.27 -9.30
N LYS A 241 -22.43 -6.95 -9.40
CA LYS A 241 -23.16 -6.89 -10.66
C LYS A 241 -23.11 -5.52 -11.34
N ALA A 242 -22.56 -4.51 -10.68
CA ALA A 242 -22.46 -3.15 -11.20
C ALA A 242 -21.58 -3.10 -12.45
N GLU A 243 -21.92 -2.23 -13.38
CA GLU A 243 -21.08 -1.96 -14.54
C GLU A 243 -19.81 -1.18 -14.14
N GLY A 244 -18.71 -1.46 -14.82
CA GLY A 244 -17.42 -0.80 -14.62
C GLY A 244 -16.30 -1.76 -14.22
N GLY A 245 -15.06 -1.28 -14.27
CA GLY A 245 -13.89 -2.03 -13.89
C GLY A 245 -13.77 -2.19 -12.36
N GLY A 246 -13.26 -3.34 -11.91
CA GLY A 246 -12.85 -3.52 -10.51
C GLY A 246 -13.97 -3.87 -9.52
N THR A 247 -15.16 -4.21 -9.99
CA THR A 247 -16.25 -4.68 -9.11
C THR A 247 -15.91 -5.98 -8.40
N ASP A 248 -15.07 -6.83 -8.99
CA ASP A 248 -14.54 -8.06 -8.39
C ASP A 248 -13.59 -7.81 -7.20
N ALA A 249 -13.12 -6.57 -7.04
CA ALA A 249 -12.28 -6.20 -5.92
C ALA A 249 -13.06 -6.06 -4.59
N TYR A 250 -14.37 -5.87 -4.65
CA TYR A 250 -15.20 -5.73 -3.46
C TYR A 250 -15.45 -7.08 -2.80
N ARG A 251 -15.40 -7.10 -1.48
CA ARG A 251 -15.63 -8.30 -0.69
C ARG A 251 -16.52 -8.00 0.51
N ALA A 252 -17.43 -8.93 0.83
CA ALA A 252 -18.15 -8.88 2.08
C ALA A 252 -17.16 -8.89 3.25
N ALA A 253 -17.34 -7.98 4.19
CA ALA A 253 -16.47 -7.82 5.34
C ALA A 253 -17.27 -7.46 6.59
N THR A 254 -16.62 -7.61 7.73
CA THR A 254 -17.20 -7.23 9.03
C THR A 254 -16.24 -6.31 9.74
N MET A 255 -16.69 -5.11 10.06
CA MET A 255 -15.98 -4.21 10.96
C MET A 255 -16.12 -4.74 12.39
N PRO A 256 -15.01 -5.01 13.10
CA PRO A 256 -15.06 -5.58 14.45
C PRO A 256 -15.80 -4.67 15.44
N LYS A 257 -16.46 -5.29 16.43
CA LYS A 257 -16.98 -4.55 17.58
C LYS A 257 -15.87 -3.76 18.27
N GLY A 258 -16.20 -2.58 18.75
CA GLY A 258 -15.24 -1.74 19.46
C GLY A 258 -14.24 -0.98 18.54
N THR A 259 -14.36 -1.09 17.21
CA THR A 259 -13.55 -0.28 16.27
C THR A 259 -13.66 1.21 16.59
N TYR A 260 -14.86 1.68 16.87
CA TYR A 260 -15.16 3.04 17.37
C TYR A 260 -15.97 2.92 18.66
N PRO A 261 -15.34 2.96 19.84
CA PRO A 261 -16.00 2.66 21.12
C PRO A 261 -17.24 3.50 21.42
N ASN A 262 -17.28 4.74 20.92
CA ASN A 262 -18.36 5.69 21.17
C ASN A 262 -19.41 5.74 20.04
N ALA A 263 -19.21 5.00 18.93
CA ALA A 263 -20.19 4.89 17.85
C ALA A 263 -21.22 3.79 18.10
N GLU A 264 -22.36 3.85 17.37
CA GLU A 264 -23.38 2.82 17.26
C GLU A 264 -23.26 2.08 15.91
N PRO A 265 -23.67 0.79 15.80
CA PRO A 265 -24.01 -0.07 16.93
C PRO A 265 -22.75 -0.45 17.72
N LYS A 266 -22.93 -0.98 18.94
CA LYS A 266 -21.82 -1.49 19.76
C LYS A 266 -21.32 -2.86 19.29
N ASP A 267 -22.10 -3.54 18.47
CA ASP A 267 -21.77 -4.82 17.85
C ASP A 267 -20.93 -4.64 16.58
N ALA A 268 -20.51 -5.76 16.00
CA ALA A 268 -19.85 -5.78 14.72
C ALA A 268 -20.78 -5.29 13.60
N VAL A 269 -20.23 -4.56 12.63
CA VAL A 269 -20.99 -4.00 11.51
C VAL A 269 -20.62 -4.69 10.21
N ALA A 270 -21.60 -5.32 9.56
CA ALA A 270 -21.41 -5.93 8.26
C ALA A 270 -21.27 -4.84 7.17
N THR A 271 -20.25 -4.93 6.38
CA THR A 271 -19.90 -3.94 5.35
C THR A 271 -19.23 -4.60 4.13
N VAL A 272 -18.62 -3.78 3.31
CA VAL A 272 -17.83 -4.19 2.16
C VAL A 272 -16.41 -3.69 2.32
N ALA A 273 -15.43 -4.44 1.85
CA ALA A 273 -14.02 -4.06 1.85
C ALA A 273 -13.43 -4.09 0.43
N VAL A 274 -12.41 -3.27 0.22
CA VAL A 274 -11.64 -3.17 -1.02
C VAL A 274 -10.14 -3.15 -0.72
N PRO A 275 -9.29 -3.92 -1.43
CA PRO A 275 -7.85 -3.93 -1.20
C PRO A 275 -7.18 -2.63 -1.62
N ASN A 276 -6.14 -2.25 -0.88
CA ASN A 276 -5.20 -1.19 -1.23
C ASN A 276 -3.92 -1.78 -1.80
N LEU A 277 -3.44 -1.20 -2.88
CA LEU A 277 -2.18 -1.54 -3.52
C LEU A 277 -1.19 -0.39 -3.39
N LEU A 278 0.05 -0.70 -3.07
CA LEU A 278 1.17 0.20 -3.29
C LEU A 278 1.59 0.09 -4.74
N VAL A 279 1.55 1.20 -5.46
CA VAL A 279 1.73 1.25 -6.91
C VAL A 279 2.91 2.11 -7.32
N THR A 280 3.47 1.80 -8.49
CA THR A 280 4.55 2.52 -9.16
C THR A 280 4.45 2.31 -10.67
N ARG A 281 5.41 2.85 -11.44
CA ARG A 281 5.56 2.57 -12.88
C ARG A 281 6.54 1.43 -13.14
N ASP A 282 6.45 0.81 -14.32
CA ASP A 282 7.33 -0.28 -14.76
C ASP A 282 8.78 0.15 -15.00
N ASP A 283 9.01 1.44 -15.27
CA ASP A 283 10.32 2.04 -15.46
C ASP A 283 10.97 2.58 -14.17
N ALA A 284 10.33 2.44 -13.02
CA ALA A 284 10.92 2.76 -11.72
C ALA A 284 12.17 1.90 -11.46
N ASP A 285 13.19 2.48 -10.81
CA ASP A 285 14.44 1.76 -10.52
C ASP A 285 14.17 0.47 -9.73
N PRO A 286 14.58 -0.70 -10.23
CA PRO A 286 14.28 -1.98 -9.58
C PRO A 286 14.91 -2.14 -8.19
N GLY A 287 16.06 -1.50 -7.93
CA GLY A 287 16.70 -1.52 -6.61
C GLY A 287 15.90 -0.68 -5.61
N LEU A 288 15.45 0.52 -6.03
CA LEU A 288 14.57 1.37 -5.22
C LEU A 288 13.26 0.64 -4.86
N VAL A 289 12.63 -0.01 -5.85
CA VAL A 289 11.38 -0.75 -5.62
C VAL A 289 11.61 -1.97 -4.71
N GLU A 290 12.72 -2.68 -4.85
CA GLU A 290 13.09 -3.77 -3.94
C GLU A 290 13.27 -3.25 -2.50
N GLY A 291 13.97 -2.13 -2.33
CA GLY A 291 14.17 -1.49 -1.02
C GLY A 291 12.84 -1.01 -0.42
N MET A 292 11.95 -0.42 -1.23
CA MET A 292 10.60 -0.01 -0.80
C MET A 292 9.77 -1.22 -0.37
N THR A 293 9.80 -2.32 -1.13
CA THR A 293 9.09 -3.56 -0.78
C THR A 293 9.57 -4.09 0.57
N ARG A 294 10.88 -4.14 0.78
CA ARG A 294 11.49 -4.52 2.06
C ARG A 294 11.01 -3.62 3.19
N ALA A 295 11.08 -2.30 3.02
CA ALA A 295 10.65 -1.34 4.04
C ALA A 295 9.19 -1.52 4.43
N VAL A 296 8.29 -1.79 3.47
CA VAL A 296 6.87 -2.08 3.71
C VAL A 296 6.69 -3.34 4.53
N ILE A 297 7.33 -4.44 4.16
CA ILE A 297 7.20 -5.72 4.87
C ILE A 297 7.80 -5.64 6.28
N ASP A 298 9.00 -5.08 6.42
CA ASP A 298 9.70 -4.99 7.71
C ASP A 298 9.03 -4.00 8.69
N SER A 299 8.26 -3.02 8.18
CA SER A 299 7.56 -2.04 8.99
C SER A 299 6.18 -2.48 9.49
N ARG A 300 5.68 -3.64 9.04
CA ARG A 300 4.32 -4.13 9.29
C ARG A 300 3.86 -3.97 10.75
N ASP A 301 4.64 -4.50 11.68
CA ASP A 301 4.24 -4.55 13.09
C ASP A 301 4.22 -3.15 13.73
N GLN A 302 5.19 -2.29 13.35
CA GLN A 302 5.28 -0.92 13.89
C GLN A 302 4.20 -0.02 13.28
N ILE A 303 3.94 -0.13 11.99
CA ILE A 303 2.84 0.61 11.34
C ILE A 303 1.50 0.06 11.84
N GLY A 304 1.36 -1.26 11.91
CA GLY A 304 0.16 -1.94 12.39
C GLY A 304 -0.23 -1.63 13.83
N ALA A 305 0.71 -1.25 14.69
CA ALA A 305 0.42 -0.77 16.03
C ALA A 305 -0.41 0.53 16.04
N GLN A 306 -0.35 1.33 14.99
CA GLN A 306 -1.05 2.61 14.86
C GLN A 306 -2.12 2.60 13.75
N VAL A 307 -1.89 1.85 12.69
CA VAL A 307 -2.81 1.60 11.59
C VAL A 307 -3.09 0.09 11.59
N HIS A 308 -4.05 -0.37 12.41
CA HIS A 308 -4.30 -1.78 12.64
C HIS A 308 -4.52 -2.58 11.35
N ALA A 309 -5.12 -1.96 10.34
CA ALA A 309 -5.29 -2.56 9.02
C ALA A 309 -3.96 -3.02 8.41
N ALA A 310 -2.85 -2.32 8.68
CA ALA A 310 -1.52 -2.66 8.15
C ALA A 310 -0.91 -3.93 8.78
N GLN A 311 -1.47 -4.48 9.86
CA GLN A 311 -1.08 -5.79 10.40
C GLN A 311 -1.36 -6.93 9.41
N LEU A 312 -2.27 -6.71 8.46
CA LEU A 312 -2.61 -7.67 7.41
C LEU A 312 -1.56 -7.74 6.28
N VAL A 313 -0.59 -6.82 6.25
CA VAL A 313 0.52 -6.87 5.29
C VAL A 313 1.42 -8.06 5.64
N ASP A 314 1.36 -9.10 4.84
CA ASP A 314 2.07 -10.36 5.05
C ASP A 314 2.75 -10.83 3.76
N LEU A 315 3.93 -11.46 3.86
CA LEU A 315 4.65 -11.99 2.71
C LEU A 315 3.82 -12.92 1.82
N ARG A 316 2.83 -13.62 2.40
CA ARG A 316 1.98 -14.56 1.67
C ARG A 316 0.87 -13.85 0.90
N THR A 317 0.36 -12.75 1.44
CA THR A 317 -0.79 -12.01 0.89
C THR A 317 -0.39 -10.79 0.09
N ALA A 318 0.73 -10.15 0.42
CA ALA A 318 1.21 -8.94 -0.24
C ALA A 318 1.52 -9.13 -1.74
N VAL A 319 1.72 -10.36 -2.18
CA VAL A 319 1.98 -10.71 -3.60
C VAL A 319 0.71 -10.77 -4.46
N TYR A 320 -0.48 -10.82 -3.86
CA TYR A 320 -1.76 -10.86 -4.59
C TYR A 320 -2.22 -9.44 -4.92
N THR A 321 -1.71 -8.93 -6.03
CA THR A 321 -1.83 -7.53 -6.42
C THR A 321 -2.77 -7.27 -7.59
N ASP A 322 -3.69 -8.20 -7.86
CA ASP A 322 -4.69 -7.98 -8.90
C ASP A 322 -5.38 -6.62 -8.73
N PRO A 323 -5.58 -5.87 -9.82
CA PRO A 323 -5.40 -6.23 -11.23
C PRO A 323 -4.00 -5.90 -11.81
N LEU A 324 -3.01 -5.51 -10.99
CA LEU A 324 -1.68 -5.13 -11.48
C LEU A 324 -0.66 -6.27 -11.33
N PRO A 325 0.21 -6.46 -12.34
CA PRO A 325 1.38 -7.30 -12.17
C PRO A 325 2.38 -6.67 -11.20
N LEU A 326 3.15 -7.49 -10.51
CA LEU A 326 4.23 -7.03 -9.66
C LEU A 326 5.34 -6.35 -10.47
N HIS A 327 5.89 -5.27 -9.91
CA HIS A 327 7.12 -4.67 -10.42
C HIS A 327 8.31 -5.65 -10.28
N THR A 328 9.26 -5.61 -11.21
CA THR A 328 10.42 -6.52 -11.23
C THR A 328 11.24 -6.47 -9.94
N GLY A 329 11.42 -5.28 -9.33
CA GLY A 329 12.09 -5.10 -8.04
C GLY A 329 11.34 -5.77 -6.89
N ALA A 330 10.01 -5.61 -6.83
CA ALA A 330 9.16 -6.27 -5.83
C ALA A 330 9.21 -7.80 -5.99
N ALA A 331 9.06 -8.30 -7.22
CA ALA A 331 9.14 -9.73 -7.50
C ALA A 331 10.51 -10.32 -7.12
N ARG A 332 11.60 -9.54 -7.24
CA ARG A 332 12.95 -9.94 -6.82
C ARG A 332 13.04 -10.08 -5.30
N TYR A 333 12.50 -9.12 -4.55
CA TYR A 333 12.43 -9.20 -3.10
C TYR A 333 11.64 -10.44 -2.65
N TYR A 334 10.41 -10.62 -3.14
CA TYR A 334 9.59 -11.76 -2.73
C TYR A 334 10.24 -13.12 -3.03
N ARG A 335 10.96 -13.25 -4.15
CA ARG A 335 11.71 -14.48 -4.44
C ARG A 335 12.89 -14.69 -3.50
N SER A 336 13.55 -13.62 -3.03
CA SER A 336 14.70 -13.72 -2.13
C SER A 336 14.36 -14.15 -0.70
N VAL A 337 13.09 -13.91 -0.28
CA VAL A 337 12.62 -14.20 1.09
C VAL A 337 11.65 -15.38 1.16
N LYS A 338 11.24 -15.95 0.02
CA LYS A 338 10.53 -17.22 -0.01
C LYS A 338 11.49 -18.36 0.30
N PRO A 339 11.16 -19.24 1.28
CA PRO A 339 11.91 -20.49 1.49
C PRO A 339 11.77 -21.44 0.31
#